data_6ac31366e18157a9196a38fcf10459bb
#
_entry.id   6ac31366e18157a9196a38fcf10459bb
#
_cell.length_a   1.000
_cell.length_b   1.000
_cell.length_c   1.000
_cell.angle_alpha   90.00
_cell.angle_beta   90.00
_cell.angle_gamma   90.00
#
_symmetry.space_group_name_H-M   'P 1'
#
loop_
_entity.id
_entity.type
_entity.pdbx_description
1 polymer ?
#
loop_
_entity_poly.entity_id
_entity_poly.type
_entity_poly.pdbx_seq_one_letter_code
_entity_poly.pdbx_strand_id
1 'polypeptide(L)'
;MTRITDGVRLREFWNSRYADFTLSESGWLGAGERLNHRIYACKRQALRRALASLGLARDAHWSVLDAGCGQGHFARFYREEYPAAAYVGVDISERAVAHLRRTLPASEFHLADLSEWADPAGRTFDVVQSFEVLHLILDDEMMARALANLQKRLAANGALLVTAAMPATTIQPSDYLRHRSRSFWDTTLQRLGLRIVSERPMYYWLPDGGPRNKYVRYGLTRLGPDTLWAIDRAAFALGLPQPPSAGIDCRTRLLTIQRA
;
A
#
# COMPACT_ATOMS: atom_id res chain seq x y z
N MET A 1 25.77 -7.21 -2.19
CA MET A 1 24.69 -6.84 -1.23
C MET A 1 23.94 -8.10 -0.86
N THR A 2 23.81 -8.43 0.42
CA THR A 2 23.13 -9.65 0.88
C THR A 2 21.61 -9.44 0.74
N ARG A 3 20.90 -10.39 0.12
CA ARG A 3 19.42 -10.31 -0.05
C ARG A 3 18.74 -10.18 1.30
N ILE A 4 17.76 -9.30 1.40
CA ILE A 4 16.89 -9.16 2.58
C ILE A 4 15.90 -10.32 2.52
N THR A 5 16.23 -11.44 3.13
CA THR A 5 15.44 -12.68 3.00
C THR A 5 14.69 -13.08 4.26
N ASP A 6 14.95 -12.44 5.39
CA ASP A 6 14.31 -12.75 6.68
C ASP A 6 13.75 -11.51 7.38
N GLY A 7 12.83 -11.71 8.31
CA GLY A 7 12.15 -10.65 9.04
C GLY A 7 13.10 -9.78 9.87
N VAL A 8 14.23 -10.31 10.33
CA VAL A 8 15.24 -9.56 11.11
C VAL A 8 15.88 -8.50 10.23
N ARG A 9 16.36 -8.88 9.05
CA ARG A 9 16.98 -7.95 8.10
C ARG A 9 15.99 -6.91 7.57
N LEU A 10 14.74 -7.29 7.34
CA LEU A 10 13.70 -6.36 6.93
C LEU A 10 13.43 -5.32 8.03
N ARG A 11 13.41 -5.75 9.29
CA ARG A 11 13.27 -4.86 10.46
C ARG A 11 14.44 -3.88 10.58
N GLU A 12 15.67 -4.36 10.48
CA GLU A 12 16.88 -3.53 10.51
C GLU A 12 16.88 -2.51 9.38
N PHE A 13 16.53 -2.93 8.17
CA PHE A 13 16.42 -2.06 7.01
C PHE A 13 15.45 -0.91 7.26
N TRP A 14 14.22 -1.19 7.71
CA TRP A 14 13.22 -0.16 7.97
C TRP A 14 13.56 0.71 9.19
N ASN A 15 14.12 0.13 10.25
CA ASN A 15 14.60 0.92 11.38
C ASN A 15 15.69 1.93 10.99
N SER A 16 16.61 1.55 10.11
CA SER A 16 17.66 2.45 9.65
C SER A 16 17.14 3.62 8.81
N ARG A 17 15.97 3.47 8.18
CA ARG A 17 15.40 4.47 7.29
C ARG A 17 14.61 5.57 7.98
N TYR A 18 13.97 5.28 9.10
CA TYR A 18 13.16 6.25 9.83
C TYR A 18 14.04 7.11 10.75
N ALA A 19 14.70 8.16 10.21
CA ALA A 19 15.50 9.12 10.97
C ALA A 19 14.68 10.34 11.40
N ASP A 20 14.06 11.02 10.45
CA ASP A 20 13.35 12.29 10.63
C ASP A 20 11.83 12.18 10.41
N PHE A 21 11.33 10.98 10.06
CA PHE A 21 9.93 10.69 9.77
C PHE A 21 9.34 11.53 8.63
N THR A 22 10.15 11.79 7.60
CA THR A 22 9.74 12.48 6.37
C THR A 22 9.07 11.51 5.39
N LEU A 23 8.23 12.02 4.47
CA LEU A 23 7.60 11.18 3.45
C LEU A 23 8.61 10.54 2.50
N SER A 24 9.79 11.12 2.34
CA SER A 24 10.88 10.57 1.52
C SER A 24 11.47 9.28 2.09
N GLU A 25 11.33 9.03 3.39
CA GLU A 25 11.84 7.82 4.05
C GLU A 25 10.93 6.60 3.84
N SER A 26 9.62 6.80 3.74
CA SER A 26 8.63 5.73 3.51
C SER A 26 8.04 5.74 2.10
N GLY A 27 8.23 6.84 1.37
CA GLY A 27 7.75 7.00 0.01
C GLY A 27 8.72 6.49 -1.04
N TRP A 28 8.61 7.07 -2.23
CA TRP A 28 9.49 6.74 -3.33
C TRP A 28 10.87 7.38 -3.13
N LEU A 29 11.88 6.51 -3.01
CA LEU A 29 13.27 6.91 -2.82
C LEU A 29 13.78 7.75 -3.99
N GLY A 30 14.46 8.85 -3.67
CA GLY A 30 15.02 9.76 -4.67
C GLY A 30 14.01 10.71 -5.32
N ALA A 31 12.71 10.58 -5.04
CA ALA A 31 11.70 11.48 -5.58
C ALA A 31 11.65 12.86 -4.91
N GLY A 32 12.28 13.00 -3.73
CA GLY A 32 12.19 14.19 -2.92
C GLY A 32 10.84 14.38 -2.22
N GLU A 33 10.80 15.25 -1.24
CA GLU A 33 9.64 15.42 -0.35
C GLU A 33 8.41 15.91 -1.11
N ARG A 34 8.57 16.92 -1.98
CA ARG A 34 7.48 17.53 -2.75
C ARG A 34 6.74 16.51 -3.63
N LEU A 35 7.47 15.64 -4.34
CA LEU A 35 6.85 14.62 -5.17
C LEU A 35 6.19 13.53 -4.32
N ASN A 36 6.82 13.14 -3.21
CA ASN A 36 6.22 12.19 -2.27
C ASN A 36 4.90 12.72 -1.69
N HIS A 37 4.79 14.00 -1.34
CA HIS A 37 3.52 14.61 -0.96
C HIS A 37 2.42 14.42 -2.02
N ARG A 38 2.76 14.58 -3.32
CA ARG A 38 1.80 14.37 -4.43
C ARG A 38 1.42 12.91 -4.59
N ILE A 39 2.38 12.00 -4.49
CA ILE A 39 2.15 10.56 -4.52
C ILE A 39 1.19 10.15 -3.39
N TYR A 40 1.42 10.61 -2.17
CA TYR A 40 0.53 10.30 -1.05
C TYR A 40 -0.85 10.94 -1.18
N ALA A 41 -0.97 12.11 -1.82
CA ALA A 41 -2.27 12.70 -2.15
C ALA A 41 -3.07 11.80 -3.13
N CYS A 42 -2.42 11.21 -4.14
CA CYS A 42 -3.02 10.21 -5.02
C CYS A 42 -3.47 8.97 -4.25
N LYS A 43 -2.63 8.44 -3.36
CA LYS A 43 -2.97 7.29 -2.51
C LYS A 43 -4.19 7.57 -1.63
N ARG A 44 -4.24 8.74 -0.97
CA ARG A 44 -5.41 9.17 -0.18
C ARG A 44 -6.68 9.24 -1.04
N GLN A 45 -6.61 9.79 -2.25
CA GLN A 45 -7.75 9.87 -3.16
C GLN A 45 -8.24 8.47 -3.60
N ALA A 46 -7.33 7.57 -3.93
CA ALA A 46 -7.67 6.20 -4.28
C ALA A 46 -8.35 5.48 -3.11
N LEU A 47 -7.81 5.66 -1.89
CA LEU A 47 -8.38 5.10 -0.66
C LEU A 47 -9.79 5.64 -0.40
N ARG A 48 -10.03 6.97 -0.47
CA ARG A 48 -11.39 7.55 -0.32
C ARG A 48 -12.40 6.89 -1.26
N ARG A 49 -12.02 6.69 -2.52
CA ARG A 49 -12.90 6.05 -3.51
C ARG A 49 -13.15 4.58 -3.21
N ALA A 50 -12.15 3.86 -2.73
CA ALA A 50 -12.32 2.48 -2.30
C ALA A 50 -13.27 2.40 -1.10
N LEU A 51 -13.06 3.21 -0.06
CA LEU A 51 -13.93 3.25 1.13
C LEU A 51 -15.37 3.62 0.76
N ALA A 52 -15.56 4.64 -0.09
CA ALA A 52 -16.89 5.02 -0.59
C ALA A 52 -17.57 3.88 -1.37
N SER A 53 -16.81 3.14 -2.20
CA SER A 53 -17.38 1.98 -2.95
C SER A 53 -17.73 0.80 -2.06
N LEU A 54 -17.18 0.73 -0.85
CA LEU A 54 -17.52 -0.23 0.19
C LEU A 54 -18.68 0.24 1.08
N GLY A 55 -19.23 1.43 0.84
CA GLY A 55 -20.33 2.01 1.64
C GLY A 55 -19.89 2.50 3.02
N LEU A 56 -18.58 2.68 3.25
CA LEU A 56 -18.04 3.10 4.54
C LEU A 56 -18.13 4.63 4.67
N ALA A 57 -19.13 5.08 5.41
CA ALA A 57 -19.37 6.49 5.62
C ALA A 57 -18.40 7.09 6.66
N ARG A 58 -18.17 8.42 6.55
CA ARG A 58 -17.26 9.19 7.41
C ARG A 58 -17.61 9.08 8.89
N ASP A 59 -18.91 9.18 9.19
CA ASP A 59 -19.44 9.27 10.55
C ASP A 59 -19.95 7.91 11.06
N ALA A 60 -19.83 6.84 10.27
CA ALA A 60 -20.21 5.50 10.69
C ALA A 60 -19.09 4.84 11.49
N HIS A 61 -19.47 4.00 12.47
CA HIS A 61 -18.53 3.18 13.23
C HIS A 61 -18.16 1.94 12.44
N TRP A 62 -16.91 1.82 12.12
CA TRP A 62 -16.28 0.66 11.49
C TRP A 62 -14.81 0.57 11.90
N SER A 63 -14.14 -0.48 11.53
CA SER A 63 -12.79 -0.77 12.00
C SER A 63 -11.80 -0.97 10.86
N VAL A 64 -10.56 -0.51 11.04
CA VAL A 64 -9.49 -0.66 10.07
C VAL A 64 -8.21 -1.18 10.72
N LEU A 65 -7.62 -2.18 10.08
CA LEU A 65 -6.26 -2.64 10.32
C LEU A 65 -5.36 -2.12 9.21
N ASP A 66 -4.33 -1.36 9.56
CA ASP A 66 -3.28 -0.87 8.64
C ASP A 66 -2.01 -1.70 8.81
N ALA A 67 -1.83 -2.65 7.92
CA ALA A 67 -0.73 -3.61 7.91
C ALA A 67 0.49 -3.05 7.15
N GLY A 68 1.51 -2.63 7.90
CA GLY A 68 2.64 -1.84 7.45
C GLY A 68 2.34 -0.35 7.54
N CYS A 69 1.90 0.11 8.73
CA CYS A 69 1.45 1.50 8.92
C CYS A 69 2.58 2.54 8.83
N GLY A 70 3.86 2.11 8.83
CA GLY A 70 5.04 2.95 8.69
C GLY A 70 5.04 4.13 9.68
N GLN A 71 5.30 5.31 9.16
CA GLN A 71 5.27 6.55 9.97
C GLN A 71 3.85 7.12 10.20
N GLY A 72 2.78 6.38 9.88
CA GLY A 72 1.41 6.74 10.22
C GLY A 72 0.75 7.75 9.30
N HIS A 73 1.11 7.79 8.02
CA HIS A 73 0.45 8.66 7.05
C HIS A 73 -1.05 8.36 6.96
N PHE A 74 -1.41 7.08 6.89
CA PHE A 74 -2.82 6.67 6.84
C PHE A 74 -3.49 6.73 8.21
N ALA A 75 -2.77 6.54 9.32
CA ALA A 75 -3.32 6.78 10.66
C ALA A 75 -3.84 8.22 10.81
N ARG A 76 -3.04 9.21 10.35
CA ARG A 76 -3.47 10.62 10.33
C ARG A 76 -4.64 10.84 9.38
N PHE A 77 -4.63 10.21 8.20
CA PHE A 77 -5.73 10.28 7.24
C PHE A 77 -7.05 9.79 7.85
N TYR A 78 -7.07 8.62 8.51
CA TYR A 78 -8.29 8.11 9.15
C TYR A 78 -8.77 9.02 10.27
N ARG A 79 -7.87 9.50 11.11
CA ARG A 79 -8.22 10.42 12.19
C ARG A 79 -8.86 11.74 11.68
N GLU A 80 -8.37 12.25 10.55
CA GLU A 80 -8.84 13.51 9.96
C GLU A 80 -10.16 13.34 9.20
N GLU A 81 -10.30 12.26 8.45
CA GLU A 81 -11.37 12.09 7.48
C GLU A 81 -12.43 11.07 7.90
N TYR A 82 -12.10 10.15 8.79
CA TYR A 82 -12.99 9.09 9.30
C TYR A 82 -12.85 8.96 10.81
N PRO A 83 -13.17 10.02 11.59
CA PRO A 83 -12.87 10.05 13.03
C PRO A 83 -13.64 8.99 13.84
N ALA A 84 -14.74 8.45 13.33
CA ALA A 84 -15.51 7.37 13.94
C ALA A 84 -14.94 5.97 13.66
N ALA A 85 -13.94 5.84 12.75
CA ALA A 85 -13.31 4.56 12.45
C ALA A 85 -12.31 4.16 13.55
N ALA A 86 -12.43 2.94 14.07
CA ALA A 86 -11.48 2.36 15.00
C ALA A 86 -10.23 1.91 14.23
N TYR A 87 -9.09 2.56 14.47
CA TYR A 87 -7.84 2.31 13.76
C TYR A 87 -6.86 1.51 14.60
N VAL A 88 -6.28 0.47 13.99
CA VAL A 88 -5.16 -0.31 14.51
C VAL A 88 -4.05 -0.35 13.45
N GLY A 89 -2.82 -0.01 13.82
CA GLY A 89 -1.64 -0.10 12.96
C GLY A 89 -0.68 -1.20 13.38
N VAL A 90 -0.10 -1.88 12.40
CA VAL A 90 0.98 -2.88 12.62
C VAL A 90 2.16 -2.52 11.74
N ASP A 91 3.37 -2.53 12.28
CA ASP A 91 4.60 -2.33 11.52
C ASP A 91 5.74 -3.16 12.09
N ILE A 92 6.70 -3.52 11.24
CA ILE A 92 7.90 -4.27 11.63
C ILE A 92 8.98 -3.37 12.25
N SER A 93 8.89 -2.04 12.03
CA SER A 93 9.85 -1.07 12.53
C SER A 93 9.53 -0.63 13.95
N GLU A 94 10.43 -0.94 14.89
CA GLU A 94 10.35 -0.46 16.27
C GLU A 94 10.34 1.07 16.34
N ARG A 95 11.17 1.74 15.52
CA ARG A 95 11.23 3.21 15.47
C ARG A 95 9.91 3.82 15.02
N ALA A 96 9.30 3.26 13.98
CA ALA A 96 7.99 3.71 13.50
C ALA A 96 6.92 3.56 14.58
N VAL A 97 6.80 2.38 15.18
CA VAL A 97 5.81 2.08 16.22
C VAL A 97 6.02 2.96 17.45
N ALA A 98 7.26 3.14 17.93
CA ALA A 98 7.57 4.01 19.07
C ALA A 98 7.21 5.48 18.77
N HIS A 99 7.50 5.96 17.55
CA HIS A 99 7.11 7.30 17.11
C HIS A 99 5.59 7.47 17.12
N LEU A 100 4.86 6.50 16.57
CA LEU A 100 3.39 6.56 16.47
C LEU A 100 2.70 6.51 17.82
N ARG A 101 3.13 5.65 18.73
CA ARG A 101 2.61 5.59 20.10
C ARG A 101 2.75 6.92 20.84
N ARG A 102 3.82 7.67 20.56
CA ARG A 102 4.05 8.99 21.14
C ARG A 102 3.23 10.11 20.45
N THR A 103 3.11 10.07 19.13
CA THR A 103 2.50 11.15 18.34
C THR A 103 1.00 10.98 18.09
N LEU A 104 0.50 9.76 18.20
CA LEU A 104 -0.90 9.39 17.99
C LEU A 104 -1.41 8.47 19.13
N PRO A 105 -1.36 8.92 20.40
CA PRO A 105 -1.64 8.07 21.55
C PRO A 105 -3.09 7.56 21.64
N ALA A 106 -4.01 8.15 20.90
CA ALA A 106 -5.40 7.70 20.81
C ALA A 106 -5.61 6.52 19.84
N SER A 107 -4.56 6.08 19.13
CA SER A 107 -4.60 4.94 18.20
C SER A 107 -3.75 3.79 18.73
N GLU A 108 -4.08 2.57 18.34
CA GLU A 108 -3.37 1.37 18.75
C GLU A 108 -2.31 0.99 17.71
N PHE A 109 -1.09 0.67 18.17
CA PHE A 109 0.01 0.27 17.31
C PHE A 109 0.75 -0.95 17.84
N HIS A 110 0.99 -1.94 16.97
CA HIS A 110 1.71 -3.17 17.27
C HIS A 110 3.02 -3.26 16.49
N LEU A 111 4.07 -3.68 17.20
CA LEU A 111 5.34 -4.06 16.59
C LEU A 111 5.27 -5.54 16.22
N ALA A 112 5.25 -5.86 14.93
CA ALA A 112 5.21 -7.25 14.48
C ALA A 112 5.59 -7.40 13.01
N ASP A 113 6.05 -8.61 12.65
CA ASP A 113 6.15 -9.09 11.28
C ASP A 113 4.79 -9.62 10.82
N LEU A 114 4.28 -9.18 9.68
CA LEU A 114 2.98 -9.58 9.15
C LEU A 114 2.90 -11.08 8.86
N SER A 115 4.03 -11.73 8.54
CA SER A 115 4.08 -13.19 8.29
C SER A 115 3.87 -14.03 9.55
N GLU A 116 4.04 -13.43 10.73
CA GLU A 116 3.93 -14.09 12.04
C GLU A 116 2.84 -13.47 12.93
N TRP A 117 2.36 -12.29 12.56
CA TRP A 117 1.46 -11.52 13.41
C TRP A 117 0.08 -12.16 13.58
N ALA A 118 -0.36 -12.20 14.82
CA ALA A 118 -1.72 -12.47 15.21
C ALA A 118 -2.22 -11.36 16.12
N ASP A 119 -3.42 -10.83 15.87
CA ASP A 119 -4.00 -9.81 16.75
C ASP A 119 -4.22 -10.40 18.15
N PRO A 120 -3.64 -9.79 19.21
CA PRO A 120 -3.75 -10.34 20.58
C PRO A 120 -5.20 -10.45 21.08
N ALA A 121 -6.10 -9.58 20.60
CA ALA A 121 -7.52 -9.59 20.95
C ALA A 121 -8.37 -10.46 20.01
N GLY A 122 -7.78 -11.09 18.98
CA GLY A 122 -8.51 -11.94 18.05
C GLY A 122 -9.53 -11.21 17.16
N ARG A 123 -9.43 -9.87 17.05
CA ARG A 123 -10.40 -9.03 16.33
C ARG A 123 -10.43 -9.31 14.83
N THR A 124 -11.54 -8.97 14.22
CA THR A 124 -11.70 -8.82 12.78
C THR A 124 -12.05 -7.38 12.44
N PHE A 125 -11.75 -6.96 11.21
CA PHE A 125 -11.85 -5.59 10.77
C PHE A 125 -12.68 -5.49 9.50
N ASP A 126 -13.45 -4.41 9.37
CA ASP A 126 -14.23 -4.10 8.18
C ASP A 126 -13.32 -3.78 6.99
N VAL A 127 -12.18 -3.15 7.27
CA VAL A 127 -11.11 -2.91 6.31
C VAL A 127 -9.79 -3.44 6.86
N VAL A 128 -9.11 -4.24 6.07
CA VAL A 128 -7.69 -4.55 6.25
C VAL A 128 -6.94 -3.90 5.08
N GLN A 129 -6.02 -2.99 5.35
CA GLN A 129 -5.23 -2.38 4.28
C GLN A 129 -3.75 -2.72 4.39
N SER A 130 -3.07 -2.79 3.24
CA SER A 130 -1.61 -2.92 3.16
C SER A 130 -1.10 -2.17 1.94
N PHE A 131 -0.61 -0.95 2.16
CA PHE A 131 -0.20 -0.04 1.10
C PHE A 131 1.31 0.06 1.01
N GLU A 132 1.87 -0.34 -0.15
CA GLU A 132 3.32 -0.33 -0.45
C GLU A 132 4.15 -1.20 0.52
N VAL A 133 3.61 -2.34 0.96
CA VAL A 133 4.25 -3.22 1.94
C VAL A 133 4.51 -4.61 1.41
N LEU A 134 3.49 -5.28 0.86
CA LEU A 134 3.58 -6.71 0.54
C LEU A 134 4.64 -7.04 -0.53
N HIS A 135 4.96 -6.10 -1.40
CA HIS A 135 6.03 -6.25 -2.39
C HIS A 135 7.45 -6.14 -1.79
N LEU A 136 7.56 -5.74 -0.51
CA LEU A 136 8.82 -5.69 0.24
C LEU A 136 9.13 -7.04 0.93
N ILE A 137 8.15 -7.92 1.04
CA ILE A 137 8.33 -9.30 1.50
C ILE A 137 8.84 -10.11 0.30
N LEU A 138 10.15 -10.39 0.24
CA LEU A 138 10.76 -11.02 -0.94
C LEU A 138 10.50 -12.51 -1.04
N ASP A 139 10.37 -13.19 0.09
CA ASP A 139 10.09 -14.62 0.16
C ASP A 139 8.60 -14.91 -0.11
N ASP A 140 8.33 -15.91 -0.95
CA ASP A 140 6.97 -16.23 -1.38
C ASP A 140 6.14 -16.93 -0.29
N GLU A 141 6.79 -17.70 0.59
CA GLU A 141 6.12 -18.37 1.71
C GLU A 141 5.79 -17.36 2.82
N MET A 142 6.71 -16.44 3.14
CA MET A 142 6.44 -15.34 4.07
C MET A 142 5.29 -14.48 3.56
N MET A 143 5.27 -14.15 2.25
CA MET A 143 4.18 -13.40 1.63
C MET A 143 2.84 -14.14 1.74
N ALA A 144 2.81 -15.45 1.47
CA ALA A 144 1.61 -16.26 1.60
C ALA A 144 1.12 -16.33 3.05
N ARG A 145 2.04 -16.46 4.03
CA ARG A 145 1.70 -16.40 5.47
C ARG A 145 1.14 -15.03 5.87
N ALA A 146 1.78 -13.94 5.40
CA ALA A 146 1.28 -12.58 5.66
C ALA A 146 -0.16 -12.42 5.12
N LEU A 147 -0.42 -12.81 3.88
CA LEU A 147 -1.77 -12.77 3.30
C LEU A 147 -2.77 -13.64 4.08
N ALA A 148 -2.37 -14.83 4.53
CA ALA A 148 -3.22 -15.70 5.34
C ALA A 148 -3.54 -15.07 6.71
N ASN A 149 -2.58 -14.39 7.34
CA ASN A 149 -2.80 -13.67 8.59
C ASN A 149 -3.75 -12.48 8.39
N LEU A 150 -3.59 -11.71 7.32
CA LEU A 150 -4.49 -10.61 6.96
C LEU A 150 -5.91 -11.12 6.66
N GLN A 151 -6.04 -12.24 5.94
CA GLN A 151 -7.34 -12.89 5.65
C GLN A 151 -8.08 -13.28 6.94
N LYS A 152 -7.39 -13.79 7.95
CA LYS A 152 -7.99 -14.12 9.26
C LYS A 152 -8.51 -12.88 10.00
N ARG A 153 -8.02 -11.70 9.65
CA ARG A 153 -8.44 -10.42 10.27
C ARG A 153 -9.59 -9.75 9.52
N LEU A 154 -10.05 -10.29 8.39
CA LEU A 154 -11.22 -9.77 7.70
C LEU A 154 -12.52 -10.16 8.42
N ALA A 155 -13.37 -9.17 8.70
CA ALA A 155 -14.76 -9.41 9.06
C ALA A 155 -15.50 -10.17 7.93
N ALA A 156 -16.66 -10.71 8.23
CA ALA A 156 -17.42 -11.53 7.25
C ALA A 156 -17.66 -10.78 5.92
N ASN A 157 -18.03 -9.50 6.00
CA ASN A 157 -18.24 -8.62 4.83
C ASN A 157 -17.10 -7.62 4.62
N GLY A 158 -15.95 -7.85 5.26
CA GLY A 158 -14.79 -6.96 5.19
C GLY A 158 -14.09 -7.00 3.85
N ALA A 159 -13.25 -6.01 3.61
CA ALA A 159 -12.44 -5.90 2.41
C ALA A 159 -10.95 -5.74 2.74
N LEU A 160 -10.09 -6.46 2.01
CA LEU A 160 -8.65 -6.26 2.01
C LEU A 160 -8.28 -5.31 0.87
N LEU A 161 -7.71 -4.16 1.21
CA LEU A 161 -7.22 -3.13 0.29
C LEU A 161 -5.70 -3.22 0.17
N VAL A 162 -5.20 -3.61 -1.00
CA VAL A 162 -3.76 -3.83 -1.22
C VAL A 162 -3.28 -3.04 -2.42
N THR A 163 -2.11 -2.40 -2.29
CA THR A 163 -1.40 -1.90 -3.47
C THR A 163 -0.49 -2.98 -4.04
N ALA A 164 -0.60 -3.24 -5.32
CA ALA A 164 0.24 -4.19 -6.02
C ALA A 164 0.49 -3.79 -7.48
N ALA A 165 1.70 -4.05 -7.96
CA ALA A 165 1.96 -4.22 -9.37
C ALA A 165 1.91 -5.73 -9.67
N MET A 166 1.21 -6.10 -10.76
CA MET A 166 1.00 -7.49 -11.14
C MET A 166 1.47 -7.71 -12.59
N PRO A 167 2.78 -7.77 -12.84
CA PRO A 167 3.30 -8.05 -14.18
C PRO A 167 2.92 -9.45 -14.65
N ALA A 168 3.09 -9.74 -15.95
CA ALA A 168 2.83 -11.06 -16.51
C ALA A 168 3.69 -12.16 -15.88
N THR A 169 4.95 -11.83 -15.54
CA THR A 169 5.89 -12.72 -14.83
C THR A 169 6.42 -12.02 -13.59
N THR A 170 6.68 -12.78 -12.52
CA THR A 170 7.27 -12.23 -11.29
C THR A 170 8.65 -11.65 -11.59
N ILE A 171 8.89 -10.42 -11.12
CA ILE A 171 10.16 -9.72 -11.27
C ILE A 171 10.66 -9.20 -9.93
N GLN A 172 11.96 -9.03 -9.82
CA GLN A 172 12.63 -8.43 -8.67
C GLN A 172 13.50 -7.26 -9.13
N PRO A 173 12.94 -6.03 -9.23
CA PRO A 173 13.67 -4.88 -9.75
C PRO A 173 14.77 -4.37 -8.84
N SER A 174 14.78 -4.76 -7.56
CA SER A 174 15.82 -4.39 -6.60
C SER A 174 15.97 -5.44 -5.49
N ASP A 175 16.96 -5.27 -4.61
CA ASP A 175 17.23 -6.18 -3.48
C ASP A 175 16.16 -6.13 -2.38
N TYR A 176 15.24 -5.18 -2.43
CA TYR A 176 14.17 -5.00 -1.44
C TYR A 176 12.76 -4.95 -2.03
N LEU A 177 12.61 -5.18 -3.36
CA LEU A 177 11.34 -5.01 -4.07
C LEU A 177 11.08 -6.21 -4.98
N ARG A 178 9.94 -6.87 -4.81
CA ARG A 178 9.49 -8.00 -5.65
C ARG A 178 8.05 -7.81 -6.08
N HIS A 179 7.84 -7.65 -7.37
CA HIS A 179 6.52 -7.61 -7.98
C HIS A 179 6.13 -9.01 -8.45
N ARG A 180 5.11 -9.56 -7.85
CA ARG A 180 4.60 -10.89 -8.15
C ARG A 180 3.64 -10.86 -9.31
N SER A 181 3.69 -11.90 -10.14
CA SER A 181 2.83 -12.02 -11.31
C SER A 181 1.34 -12.05 -10.94
N ARG A 182 0.50 -11.72 -11.91
CA ARG A 182 -0.96 -11.86 -11.77
C ARG A 182 -1.34 -13.28 -11.34
N SER A 183 -0.76 -14.29 -11.97
CA SER A 183 -1.05 -15.70 -11.64
C SER A 183 -0.67 -16.08 -10.20
N PHE A 184 0.42 -15.50 -9.65
CA PHE A 184 0.77 -15.70 -8.24
C PHE A 184 -0.35 -15.15 -7.32
N TRP A 185 -0.83 -13.94 -7.58
CA TRP A 185 -1.90 -13.33 -6.81
C TRP A 185 -3.18 -14.14 -6.90
N ASP A 186 -3.65 -14.49 -8.09
CA ASP A 186 -4.89 -15.24 -8.30
C ASP A 186 -4.83 -16.60 -7.59
N THR A 187 -3.74 -17.35 -7.74
CA THR A 187 -3.56 -18.67 -7.10
C THR A 187 -3.51 -18.54 -5.57
N THR A 188 -2.77 -17.56 -5.05
CA THR A 188 -2.62 -17.39 -3.59
C THR A 188 -3.95 -16.95 -2.95
N LEU A 189 -4.65 -16.02 -3.56
CA LEU A 189 -5.93 -15.55 -3.07
C LEU A 189 -7.00 -16.66 -3.13
N GLN A 190 -7.04 -17.43 -4.21
CA GLN A 190 -7.96 -18.56 -4.35
C GLN A 190 -7.76 -19.59 -3.23
N ARG A 191 -6.51 -19.95 -2.89
CA ARG A 191 -6.19 -20.86 -1.77
C ARG A 191 -6.69 -20.34 -0.42
N LEU A 192 -6.81 -19.03 -0.27
CA LEU A 192 -7.30 -18.37 0.94
C LEU A 192 -8.81 -18.11 0.90
N GLY A 193 -9.54 -18.57 -0.12
CA GLY A 193 -10.96 -18.27 -0.28
C GLY A 193 -11.24 -16.78 -0.52
N LEU A 194 -10.31 -16.09 -1.21
CA LEU A 194 -10.39 -14.67 -1.53
C LEU A 194 -10.40 -14.46 -3.05
N ARG A 195 -10.98 -13.35 -3.48
CA ARG A 195 -10.96 -12.91 -4.89
C ARG A 195 -10.80 -11.40 -5.01
N ILE A 196 -10.17 -10.95 -6.08
CA ILE A 196 -10.13 -9.53 -6.45
C ILE A 196 -11.50 -9.14 -7.01
N VAL A 197 -12.17 -8.20 -6.36
CA VAL A 197 -13.49 -7.71 -6.79
C VAL A 197 -13.38 -6.36 -7.50
N SER A 198 -12.30 -5.62 -7.29
CA SER A 198 -12.02 -4.37 -8.00
C SER A 198 -10.52 -4.17 -8.12
N GLU A 199 -10.13 -3.63 -9.25
CA GLU A 199 -8.75 -3.29 -9.58
C GLU A 199 -8.74 -1.90 -10.19
N ARG A 200 -8.11 -0.94 -9.51
CA ARG A 200 -8.09 0.47 -9.92
C ARG A 200 -6.66 0.97 -10.00
N PRO A 201 -6.32 1.83 -10.98
CA PRO A 201 -5.01 2.46 -11.02
C PRO A 201 -4.79 3.31 -9.77
N MET A 202 -3.59 3.20 -9.18
CA MET A 202 -3.15 4.06 -8.10
C MET A 202 -2.63 5.40 -8.64
N TYR A 203 -1.92 5.34 -9.78
CA TYR A 203 -1.35 6.47 -10.51
C TYR A 203 -1.61 6.30 -12.01
N TYR A 204 -1.60 7.41 -12.74
CA TYR A 204 -1.65 7.40 -14.21
C TYR A 204 -0.28 7.70 -14.81
N TRP A 205 0.37 8.76 -14.34
CA TRP A 205 1.61 9.30 -14.88
C TRP A 205 2.74 9.36 -13.85
N LEU A 206 2.41 9.26 -12.56
CA LEU A 206 3.33 9.21 -11.43
C LEU A 206 3.53 7.75 -11.02
N PRO A 207 4.62 7.42 -10.50
CA PRO A 207 5.99 7.27 -10.94
C PRO A 207 6.23 6.07 -11.86
N ASP A 208 5.31 5.11 -11.97
CA ASP A 208 5.54 3.83 -12.65
C ASP A 208 4.83 3.70 -14.01
N GLY A 209 4.03 4.69 -14.39
CA GLY A 209 3.06 4.58 -15.49
C GLY A 209 3.40 5.36 -16.75
N GLY A 210 4.62 5.84 -16.91
CA GLY A 210 4.99 6.65 -18.07
C GLY A 210 4.61 6.01 -19.39
N PRO A 211 4.18 6.80 -20.40
CA PRO A 211 3.72 6.28 -21.68
C PRO A 211 4.79 5.48 -22.40
N ARG A 212 4.36 4.51 -23.21
CA ARG A 212 5.24 3.64 -24.01
C ARG A 212 6.08 4.44 -25.02
N ASN A 213 5.60 5.60 -25.44
CA ASN A 213 6.34 6.48 -26.35
C ASN A 213 7.44 7.24 -25.60
N LYS A 214 8.69 6.98 -25.96
CA LYS A 214 9.88 7.61 -25.35
C LYS A 214 9.88 9.13 -25.43
N TYR A 215 9.30 9.73 -26.46
CA TYR A 215 9.26 11.19 -26.62
C TYR A 215 8.23 11.82 -25.70
N VAL A 216 7.08 11.21 -25.55
CA VAL A 216 6.05 11.65 -24.59
C VAL A 216 6.57 11.50 -23.16
N ARG A 217 7.22 10.36 -22.84
CA ARG A 217 7.86 10.14 -21.54
C ARG A 217 8.94 11.20 -21.28
N TYR A 218 9.79 11.50 -22.25
CA TYR A 218 10.82 12.54 -22.12
C TYR A 218 10.21 13.94 -21.92
N GLY A 219 9.15 14.28 -22.64
CA GLY A 219 8.39 15.52 -22.43
C GLY A 219 7.80 15.62 -21.03
N LEU A 220 7.16 14.53 -20.57
CA LEU A 220 6.54 14.47 -19.23
C LEU A 220 7.56 14.57 -18.09
N THR A 221 8.76 14.01 -18.25
CA THR A 221 9.82 14.13 -17.22
C THR A 221 10.34 15.56 -17.04
N ARG A 222 10.08 16.44 -18.00
CA ARG A 222 10.39 17.89 -17.90
C ARG A 222 9.30 18.68 -17.19
N LEU A 223 8.10 18.12 -17.04
CA LEU A 223 7.04 18.77 -16.29
C LEU A 223 7.37 18.70 -14.80
N GLY A 224 7.11 19.80 -14.12
CA GLY A 224 7.26 19.82 -12.67
C GLY A 224 6.27 18.85 -11.98
N PRO A 225 6.57 18.40 -10.75
CA PRO A 225 5.74 17.43 -10.03
C PRO A 225 4.29 17.88 -9.83
N ASP A 226 4.03 19.18 -9.76
CA ASP A 226 2.68 19.73 -9.64
C ASP A 226 1.86 19.57 -10.94
N THR A 227 2.49 19.76 -12.10
CA THR A 227 1.83 19.57 -13.40
C THR A 227 1.50 18.10 -13.63
N LEU A 228 2.44 17.20 -13.36
CA LEU A 228 2.20 15.74 -13.44
C LEU A 228 1.08 15.31 -12.50
N TRP A 229 1.04 15.84 -11.28
CA TRP A 229 -0.03 15.55 -10.35
C TRP A 229 -1.38 16.08 -10.81
N ALA A 230 -1.44 17.29 -11.40
CA ALA A 230 -2.69 17.84 -11.94
C ALA A 230 -3.23 16.98 -13.10
N ILE A 231 -2.35 16.51 -13.98
CA ILE A 231 -2.68 15.59 -15.07
C ILE A 231 -3.21 14.25 -14.50
N ASP A 232 -2.52 13.70 -13.51
CA ASP A 232 -2.92 12.46 -12.85
C ASP A 232 -4.30 12.58 -12.20
N ARG A 233 -4.57 13.68 -11.52
CA ARG A 233 -5.89 13.97 -10.93
C ARG A 233 -6.98 14.11 -11.97
N ALA A 234 -6.73 14.81 -13.06
CA ALA A 234 -7.69 14.98 -14.14
C ALA A 234 -8.01 13.61 -14.80
N ALA A 235 -7.00 12.82 -15.12
CA ALA A 235 -7.17 11.47 -15.67
C ALA A 235 -7.98 10.58 -14.72
N PHE A 236 -7.70 10.66 -13.42
CA PHE A 236 -8.41 9.91 -12.39
C PHE A 236 -9.87 10.36 -12.25
N ALA A 237 -10.13 11.67 -12.29
CA ALA A 237 -11.48 12.23 -12.20
C ALA A 237 -12.34 11.84 -13.41
N LEU A 238 -11.74 11.81 -14.60
CA LEU A 238 -12.38 11.45 -15.86
C LEU A 238 -12.53 9.93 -16.07
N GLY A 239 -11.96 9.10 -15.19
CA GLY A 239 -11.98 7.65 -15.32
C GLY A 239 -11.23 7.14 -16.56
N LEU A 240 -10.21 7.88 -17.02
CA LEU A 240 -9.45 7.50 -18.20
C LEU A 240 -8.70 6.19 -17.97
N PRO A 241 -8.50 5.36 -19.01
CA PRO A 241 -7.65 4.19 -18.91
C PRO A 241 -6.20 4.60 -18.69
N GLN A 242 -5.43 3.80 -17.93
CA GLN A 242 -4.00 4.03 -17.83
C GLN A 242 -3.33 3.89 -19.21
N PRO A 243 -2.39 4.79 -19.55
CA PRO A 243 -1.67 4.66 -20.81
C PRO A 243 -0.85 3.35 -20.84
N PRO A 244 -0.59 2.78 -22.04
CA PRO A 244 0.24 1.59 -22.16
C PRO A 244 1.62 1.82 -21.55
N SER A 245 2.12 0.86 -20.75
CA SER A 245 3.46 0.94 -20.17
C SER A 245 4.56 0.76 -21.23
N ALA A 246 5.72 1.37 -20.99
CA ALA A 246 6.87 1.31 -21.93
C ALA A 246 7.66 -0.02 -21.88
N GLY A 247 7.26 -0.97 -21.07
CA GLY A 247 7.96 -2.25 -20.86
C GLY A 247 7.11 -3.23 -20.09
N ILE A 248 7.71 -3.93 -19.12
CA ILE A 248 6.99 -4.78 -18.18
C ILE A 248 5.97 -3.92 -17.44
N ASP A 249 4.70 -4.31 -17.42
CA ASP A 249 3.66 -3.57 -16.71
C ASP A 249 3.82 -3.73 -15.20
N CYS A 250 4.50 -2.75 -14.60
CA CYS A 250 4.72 -2.64 -13.15
C CYS A 250 3.88 -1.53 -12.51
N ARG A 251 2.80 -1.09 -13.18
CA ARG A 251 1.95 -0.03 -12.64
C ARG A 251 1.26 -0.47 -11.37
N THR A 252 1.41 0.33 -10.34
CA THR A 252 0.77 0.08 -9.05
C THR A 252 -0.74 0.28 -9.16
N ARG A 253 -1.48 -0.70 -8.67
CA ARG A 253 -2.94 -0.72 -8.63
C ARG A 253 -3.40 -0.87 -7.19
N LEU A 254 -4.57 -0.30 -6.90
CA LEU A 254 -5.30 -0.59 -5.67
C LEU A 254 -6.25 -1.75 -5.95
N LEU A 255 -6.02 -2.85 -5.28
CA LEU A 255 -6.86 -4.04 -5.31
C LEU A 255 -7.84 -3.98 -4.15
N THR A 256 -9.12 -4.20 -4.44
CA THR A 256 -10.13 -4.53 -3.42
C THR A 256 -10.37 -6.02 -3.49
N ILE A 257 -10.11 -6.71 -2.39
CA ILE A 257 -10.15 -8.17 -2.27
C ILE A 257 -11.19 -8.52 -1.21
N GLN A 258 -12.06 -9.46 -1.50
CA GLN A 258 -13.10 -9.94 -0.58
C GLN A 258 -13.12 -11.46 -0.56
N ARG A 259 -13.86 -12.02 0.37
CA ARG A 259 -14.15 -13.46 0.40
C ARG A 259 -14.85 -13.89 -0.89
N ALA A 260 -14.48 -15.07 -1.40
CA ALA A 260 -15.01 -15.63 -2.64
C ALA A 260 -16.47 -16.08 -2.49
#